data_70448833c1da3025dff7552db2cc5126
#
_entry.id   70448833c1da3025dff7552db2cc5126
#
_cell.length_a   1.000
_cell.length_b   1.000
_cell.length_c   1.000
_cell.angle_alpha   90.00
_cell.angle_beta   90.00
_cell.angle_gamma   90.00
#
_symmetry.space_group_name_H-M   'P 1'
#
loop_
_entity.id
_entity.type
_entity.pdbx_description
1 polymer ?
#
loop_
_entity_poly.entity_id
_entity_poly.type
_entity_poly.pdbx_seq_one_letter_code
_entity_poly.pdbx_strand_id
1 'polypeptide(L)'
;MRRMTSRQRILLGCLAMAMAIVGDFLLGWGTFGMTDDPGAYMGITARVAPDWRYALSSVLGFACMPFFAVAVLELLKVMEKKYGLRESRLYKLFRIANWGGILYFAFIHIGICMLPVVFNAGMEATGDMAASIGMTLRVAKSIVVPLAVGFLVCDGFVTVAWIGMVLKNMLPVKKAALVCNPLVIALVGQLMNYIAEGLDSGFESLGWLLLYLVCAMKLVGRDERV
;
A
#
# COMPACT_ATOMS: atom_id res chain seq x y z
N MET A 1 28.37 -11.97 12.90
CA MET A 1 27.43 -11.04 12.24
C MET A 1 26.78 -10.12 13.28
N ARG A 2 26.84 -8.80 13.09
CA ARG A 2 26.21 -7.83 14.01
C ARG A 2 24.69 -7.92 13.86
N ARG A 3 23.95 -8.20 14.94
CA ARG A 3 22.48 -8.27 14.88
C ARG A 3 21.89 -6.89 14.60
N MET A 4 20.90 -6.80 13.70
CA MET A 4 20.21 -5.55 13.40
C MET A 4 19.56 -4.95 14.64
N THR A 5 19.62 -3.61 14.77
CA THR A 5 18.90 -2.84 15.78
C THR A 5 17.40 -2.78 15.47
N SER A 6 16.56 -2.45 16.46
CA SER A 6 15.12 -2.28 16.25
C SER A 6 14.82 -1.19 15.22
N ARG A 7 15.59 -0.10 15.24
CA ARG A 7 15.48 0.96 14.23
C ARG A 7 15.75 0.45 12.81
N GLN A 8 16.82 -0.34 12.63
CA GLN A 8 17.14 -0.90 11.30
C GLN A 8 16.05 -1.85 10.80
N ARG A 9 15.45 -2.64 11.70
CA ARG A 9 14.33 -3.54 11.33
C ARG A 9 13.09 -2.76 10.90
N ILE A 10 12.74 -1.67 11.61
CA ILE A 10 11.60 -0.83 11.23
C ILE A 10 11.88 -0.11 9.89
N LEU A 11 13.13 0.29 9.62
CA LEU A 11 13.52 0.87 8.33
C LEU A 11 13.40 -0.10 7.14
N LEU A 12 13.37 -1.42 7.37
CA LEU A 12 13.01 -2.37 6.32
C LEU A 12 11.60 -2.14 5.79
N GLY A 13 10.69 -1.58 6.61
CA GLY A 13 9.37 -1.15 6.16
C GLY A 13 9.45 -0.01 5.13
N CYS A 14 10.38 0.93 5.31
CA CYS A 14 10.62 1.97 4.30
C CYS A 14 11.16 1.37 2.99
N LEU A 15 12.06 0.38 3.07
CA LEU A 15 12.55 -0.33 1.88
C LEU A 15 11.41 -1.08 1.18
N ALA A 16 10.57 -1.79 1.95
CA ALA A 16 9.41 -2.49 1.41
C ALA A 16 8.48 -1.54 0.66
N MET A 17 8.15 -0.40 1.28
CA MET A 17 7.25 0.58 0.67
C MET A 17 7.89 1.31 -0.52
N ALA A 18 9.21 1.52 -0.52
CA ALA A 18 9.90 2.03 -1.70
C ALA A 18 9.80 1.08 -2.89
N MET A 19 9.90 -0.24 -2.66
CA MET A 19 9.66 -1.26 -3.69
C MET A 19 8.21 -1.25 -4.16
N ALA A 20 7.25 -1.12 -3.24
CA ALA A 20 5.83 -1.03 -3.56
C ALA A 20 5.54 0.22 -4.41
N ILE A 21 6.07 1.40 -4.06
CA ILE A 21 5.94 2.64 -4.84
C ILE A 21 6.40 2.43 -6.28
N VAL A 22 7.56 1.80 -6.49
CA VAL A 22 8.05 1.49 -7.85
C VAL A 22 7.08 0.56 -8.57
N GLY A 23 6.55 -0.47 -7.88
CA GLY A 23 5.54 -1.37 -8.41
C GLY A 23 4.26 -0.62 -8.82
N ASP A 24 3.76 0.25 -7.95
CA ASP A 24 2.55 1.05 -8.19
C ASP A 24 2.71 1.98 -9.41
N PHE A 25 3.88 2.62 -9.56
CA PHE A 25 4.17 3.41 -10.76
C PHE A 25 4.32 2.57 -12.03
N LEU A 26 4.86 1.36 -11.95
CA LEU A 26 4.86 0.43 -13.09
C LEU A 26 3.45 0.02 -13.49
N LEU A 27 2.55 -0.11 -12.52
CA LEU A 27 1.14 -0.42 -12.76
C LEU A 27 0.38 0.78 -13.33
N GLY A 28 0.48 1.96 -12.69
CA GLY A 28 -0.41 3.10 -12.92
C GLY A 28 0.12 4.17 -13.89
N TRP A 29 1.42 4.46 -13.87
CA TRP A 29 1.96 5.60 -14.63
C TRP A 29 1.89 5.41 -16.16
N GLY A 30 1.23 6.36 -16.83
CA GLY A 30 1.18 6.40 -18.29
C GLY A 30 0.34 5.28 -18.92
N THR A 31 -0.47 4.57 -18.11
CA THR A 31 -1.40 3.56 -18.59
C THR A 31 -2.78 4.16 -18.88
N PHE A 32 -3.02 5.38 -18.42
CA PHE A 32 -4.29 6.06 -18.59
C PHE A 32 -4.37 6.71 -19.97
N GLY A 33 -5.08 6.07 -20.90
CA GLY A 33 -5.57 6.72 -22.10
C GLY A 33 -6.94 7.30 -21.79
N MET A 34 -7.12 8.60 -22.04
CA MET A 34 -8.45 9.22 -21.96
C MET A 34 -9.40 8.47 -22.91
N THR A 35 -10.30 7.72 -22.34
CA THR A 35 -11.50 7.27 -23.03
C THR A 35 -12.67 7.90 -22.28
N ASP A 36 -13.63 8.48 -22.99
CA ASP A 36 -14.90 8.95 -22.43
C ASP A 36 -15.78 7.78 -21.90
N ASP A 37 -15.19 6.60 -21.76
CA ASP A 37 -15.88 5.39 -21.35
C ASP A 37 -15.87 5.26 -19.82
N PRO A 38 -17.05 5.19 -19.17
CA PRO A 38 -17.17 4.94 -17.74
C PRO A 38 -16.48 3.65 -17.26
N GLY A 39 -16.23 2.66 -18.12
CA GLY A 39 -15.46 1.45 -17.86
C GLY A 39 -13.98 1.76 -17.55
N ALA A 40 -13.44 2.84 -18.08
CA ALA A 40 -12.08 3.30 -17.81
C ALA A 40 -11.89 3.77 -16.35
N TYR A 41 -12.93 4.22 -15.67
CA TYR A 41 -12.94 4.58 -14.25
C TYR A 41 -12.60 3.40 -13.30
N MET A 42 -12.65 2.19 -13.79
CA MET A 42 -12.28 1.00 -13.02
C MET A 42 -10.77 0.66 -13.14
N GLY A 43 -9.95 1.57 -13.64
CA GLY A 43 -8.52 1.33 -13.85
C GLY A 43 -8.20 0.42 -15.04
N ILE A 44 -9.20 0.16 -15.90
CA ILE A 44 -9.06 -0.64 -17.11
C ILE A 44 -8.93 0.35 -18.25
N THR A 45 -7.72 0.72 -18.56
CA THR A 45 -7.46 1.76 -19.54
C THR A 45 -7.25 1.16 -20.94
N ALA A 46 -7.72 1.88 -21.97
CA ALA A 46 -7.52 1.52 -23.36
C ALA A 46 -6.05 1.63 -23.84
N ARG A 47 -5.18 2.20 -23.02
CA ARG A 47 -3.72 2.17 -23.22
C ARG A 47 -3.12 1.22 -22.24
N VAL A 48 -2.95 0.02 -22.64
CA VAL A 48 -2.41 -1.02 -21.83
C VAL A 48 -0.89 -1.04 -22.01
N ALA A 49 -0.17 -0.92 -20.92
CA ALA A 49 1.26 -1.10 -20.94
C ALA A 49 1.58 -2.57 -21.27
N PRO A 50 2.79 -2.86 -21.76
CA PRO A 50 3.22 -4.23 -21.99
C PRO A 50 3.15 -5.07 -20.71
N ASP A 51 2.78 -6.33 -20.84
CA ASP A 51 2.56 -7.26 -19.73
C ASP A 51 3.75 -7.39 -18.77
N TRP A 52 4.98 -7.21 -19.28
CA TRP A 52 6.17 -7.24 -18.43
C TRP A 52 6.14 -6.19 -17.30
N ARG A 53 5.49 -5.04 -17.50
CA ARG A 53 5.35 -4.02 -16.45
C ARG A 53 4.50 -4.54 -15.30
N TYR A 54 3.38 -5.18 -15.62
CA TYR A 54 2.47 -5.75 -14.63
C TYR A 54 3.10 -6.95 -13.92
N ALA A 55 3.83 -7.78 -14.66
CA ALA A 55 4.61 -8.88 -14.09
C ALA A 55 5.67 -8.37 -13.13
N LEU A 56 6.47 -7.35 -13.52
CA LEU A 56 7.48 -6.75 -12.66
C LEU A 56 6.86 -6.06 -11.44
N SER A 57 5.75 -5.35 -11.62
CA SER A 57 4.97 -4.76 -10.52
C SER A 57 4.54 -5.82 -9.52
N SER A 58 3.96 -6.93 -9.99
CA SER A 58 3.55 -8.07 -9.14
C SER A 58 4.73 -8.68 -8.37
N VAL A 59 5.89 -8.85 -9.03
CA VAL A 59 7.12 -9.35 -8.40
C VAL A 59 7.59 -8.41 -7.30
N LEU A 60 7.60 -7.09 -7.53
CA LEU A 60 7.99 -6.11 -6.53
C LEU A 60 7.03 -6.10 -5.34
N GLY A 61 5.71 -6.14 -5.59
CA GLY A 61 4.68 -6.23 -4.56
C GLY A 61 4.78 -7.49 -3.70
N PHE A 62 5.20 -8.62 -4.28
CA PHE A 62 5.47 -9.84 -3.53
C PHE A 62 6.82 -9.79 -2.78
N ALA A 63 7.88 -9.35 -3.46
CA ALA A 63 9.24 -9.34 -2.91
C ALA A 63 9.41 -8.35 -1.74
N CYS A 64 8.59 -7.31 -1.64
CA CYS A 64 8.62 -6.38 -0.52
C CYS A 64 8.08 -7.00 0.79
N MET A 65 7.24 -8.04 0.72
CA MET A 65 6.52 -8.59 1.88
C MET A 65 7.40 -9.12 3.02
N PRO A 66 8.52 -9.82 2.79
CA PRO A 66 9.41 -10.23 3.89
C PRO A 66 9.97 -9.04 4.67
N PHE A 67 10.34 -7.95 3.99
CA PHE A 67 10.84 -6.72 4.62
C PHE A 67 9.74 -6.02 5.41
N PHE A 68 8.54 -5.94 4.83
CA PHE A 68 7.37 -5.40 5.49
C PHE A 68 7.03 -6.19 6.76
N ALA A 69 6.97 -7.52 6.70
CA ALA A 69 6.67 -8.37 7.84
C ALA A 69 7.66 -8.17 9.00
N VAL A 70 8.96 -8.12 8.70
CA VAL A 70 9.99 -7.86 9.74
C VAL A 70 9.77 -6.49 10.38
N ALA A 71 9.47 -5.46 9.59
CA ALA A 71 9.23 -4.11 10.10
C ALA A 71 7.97 -4.04 10.98
N VAL A 72 6.87 -4.65 10.53
CA VAL A 72 5.62 -4.74 11.31
C VAL A 72 5.87 -5.40 12.66
N LEU A 73 6.48 -6.59 12.66
CA LEU A 73 6.70 -7.34 13.89
C LEU A 73 7.56 -6.56 14.89
N GLU A 74 8.62 -5.90 14.42
CA GLU A 74 9.47 -5.10 15.29
C GLU A 74 8.75 -3.83 15.78
N LEU A 75 7.99 -3.14 14.92
CA LEU A 75 7.23 -1.96 15.30
C LEU A 75 6.18 -2.28 16.37
N LEU A 76 5.41 -3.35 16.18
CA LEU A 76 4.42 -3.80 17.15
C LEU A 76 5.07 -4.15 18.49
N LYS A 77 6.21 -4.84 18.46
CA LYS A 77 7.00 -5.17 19.65
C LYS A 77 7.48 -3.92 20.40
N VAL A 78 7.97 -2.91 19.68
CA VAL A 78 8.39 -1.62 20.27
C VAL A 78 7.19 -0.92 20.92
N MET A 79 6.07 -0.83 20.23
CA MET A 79 4.86 -0.20 20.77
C MET A 79 4.35 -0.92 22.02
N GLU A 80 4.43 -2.24 22.04
CA GLU A 80 3.95 -3.06 23.16
C GLU A 80 4.91 -2.99 24.37
N LYS A 81 6.21 -3.23 24.14
CA LYS A 81 7.18 -3.36 25.24
C LYS A 81 7.69 -2.03 25.76
N LYS A 82 7.95 -1.07 24.87
CA LYS A 82 8.53 0.22 25.25
C LYS A 82 7.48 1.24 25.67
N TYR A 83 6.32 1.24 25.01
CA TYR A 83 5.26 2.22 25.26
C TYR A 83 4.04 1.63 26.02
N GLY A 84 4.04 0.33 26.31
CA GLY A 84 3.01 -0.31 27.12
C GLY A 84 1.61 -0.32 26.48
N LEU A 85 1.52 -0.23 25.14
CA LEU A 85 0.25 -0.01 24.45
C LEU A 85 -0.64 -1.26 24.29
N ARG A 86 -0.21 -2.41 24.79
CA ARG A 86 -0.87 -3.72 24.58
C ARG A 86 -2.39 -3.70 24.82
N GLU A 87 -2.83 -3.02 25.89
CA GLU A 87 -4.25 -2.99 26.26
C GLU A 87 -5.05 -1.88 25.57
N SER A 88 -4.39 -0.96 24.88
CA SER A 88 -5.05 0.11 24.15
C SER A 88 -5.88 -0.42 22.99
N ARG A 89 -7.13 0.04 22.87
CA ARG A 89 -8.01 -0.28 21.72
C ARG A 89 -7.41 0.21 20.40
N LEU A 90 -6.78 1.40 20.39
CA LEU A 90 -6.14 1.95 19.20
C LEU A 90 -4.94 1.10 18.78
N TYR A 91 -4.13 0.63 19.73
CA TYR A 91 -3.05 -0.29 19.41
C TYR A 91 -3.56 -1.63 18.89
N LYS A 92 -4.62 -2.19 19.48
CA LYS A 92 -5.24 -3.43 19.00
C LYS A 92 -5.73 -3.27 17.55
N LEU A 93 -6.35 -2.13 17.22
CA LEU A 93 -6.76 -1.80 15.86
C LEU A 93 -5.56 -1.66 14.91
N PHE A 94 -4.52 -0.94 15.33
CA PHE A 94 -3.27 -0.79 14.58
C PHE A 94 -2.59 -2.14 14.32
N ARG A 95 -2.58 -3.02 15.31
CA ARG A 95 -2.05 -4.38 15.19
C ARG A 95 -2.82 -5.22 14.17
N ILE A 96 -4.17 -5.19 14.22
CA ILE A 96 -5.01 -5.90 13.25
C ILE A 96 -4.72 -5.39 11.83
N ALA A 97 -4.65 -4.07 11.63
CA ALA A 97 -4.36 -3.48 10.34
C ALA A 97 -2.99 -3.91 9.78
N ASN A 98 -1.94 -3.90 10.61
CA ASN A 98 -0.61 -4.30 10.19
C ASN A 98 -0.52 -5.81 9.89
N TRP A 99 -1.18 -6.67 10.67
CA TRP A 99 -1.32 -8.09 10.35
C TRP A 99 -2.11 -8.31 9.06
N GLY A 100 -3.19 -7.52 8.89
CA GLY A 100 -3.93 -7.48 7.63
C GLY A 100 -3.01 -7.16 6.45
N GLY A 101 -2.16 -6.13 6.58
CA GLY A 101 -1.17 -5.77 5.56
C GLY A 101 -0.25 -6.92 5.19
N ILE A 102 0.30 -7.66 6.18
CA ILE A 102 1.15 -8.84 5.91
C ILE A 102 0.40 -9.91 5.10
N LEU A 103 -0.89 -10.10 5.37
CA LEU A 103 -1.68 -11.16 4.71
C LEU A 103 -2.23 -10.72 3.35
N TYR A 104 -2.61 -9.44 3.19
CA TYR A 104 -3.43 -8.99 2.07
C TYR A 104 -2.71 -8.11 1.05
N PHE A 105 -1.62 -7.38 1.40
CA PHE A 105 -1.01 -6.45 0.45
C PHE A 105 -0.54 -7.11 -0.84
N ALA A 106 0.18 -8.23 -0.75
CA ALA A 106 0.59 -8.95 -1.96
C ALA A 106 -0.61 -9.42 -2.78
N PHE A 107 -1.66 -9.93 -2.11
CA PHE A 107 -2.88 -10.38 -2.77
C PHE A 107 -3.60 -9.22 -3.47
N ILE A 108 -3.76 -8.08 -2.80
CA ILE A 108 -4.39 -6.89 -3.34
C ILE A 108 -3.61 -6.41 -4.56
N HIS A 109 -2.30 -6.25 -4.42
CA HIS A 109 -1.43 -5.72 -5.47
C HIS A 109 -1.41 -6.64 -6.71
N ILE A 110 -1.21 -7.94 -6.52
CA ILE A 110 -1.25 -8.91 -7.62
C ILE A 110 -2.63 -8.94 -8.27
N GLY A 111 -3.71 -8.92 -7.48
CA GLY A 111 -5.08 -8.90 -8.00
C GLY A 111 -5.34 -7.71 -8.93
N ILE A 112 -4.86 -6.52 -8.54
CA ILE A 112 -4.97 -5.32 -9.38
C ILE A 112 -4.10 -5.44 -10.63
N CYS A 113 -2.87 -5.96 -10.53
CA CYS A 113 -1.98 -6.16 -11.66
C CYS A 113 -2.53 -7.16 -12.70
N MET A 114 -3.36 -8.11 -12.28
CA MET A 114 -3.97 -9.09 -13.18
C MET A 114 -5.05 -8.49 -14.10
N LEU A 115 -5.70 -7.39 -13.69
CA LEU A 115 -6.79 -6.81 -14.49
C LEU A 115 -6.32 -6.34 -15.87
N PRO A 116 -5.26 -5.53 -16.01
CA PRO A 116 -4.76 -5.14 -17.32
C PRO A 116 -4.20 -6.32 -18.14
N VAL A 117 -3.64 -7.34 -17.51
CA VAL A 117 -3.19 -8.57 -18.21
C VAL A 117 -4.39 -9.30 -18.84
N VAL A 118 -5.50 -9.43 -18.11
CA VAL A 118 -6.74 -10.01 -18.64
C VAL A 118 -7.28 -9.18 -19.80
N PHE A 119 -7.21 -7.86 -19.71
CA PHE A 119 -7.62 -6.97 -20.80
C PHE A 119 -6.75 -7.18 -22.05
N ASN A 120 -5.42 -7.20 -21.90
CA ASN A 120 -4.49 -7.44 -23.01
C ASN A 120 -4.77 -8.77 -23.72
N ALA A 121 -4.89 -9.86 -22.92
CA ALA A 121 -5.21 -11.17 -23.44
C ALA A 121 -6.55 -11.20 -24.17
N GLY A 122 -7.54 -10.45 -23.67
CA GLY A 122 -8.83 -10.28 -24.34
C GLY A 122 -8.70 -9.58 -25.69
N MET A 123 -7.92 -8.50 -25.76
CA MET A 123 -7.64 -7.77 -27.02
C MET A 123 -6.91 -8.64 -28.03
N GLU A 124 -5.91 -9.40 -27.58
CA GLU A 124 -5.19 -10.34 -28.46
C GLU A 124 -6.11 -11.45 -29.02
N ALA A 125 -7.00 -11.97 -28.17
CA ALA A 125 -7.88 -13.08 -28.56
C ALA A 125 -9.04 -12.66 -29.46
N THR A 126 -9.59 -11.44 -29.28
CA THR A 126 -10.84 -11.03 -29.93
C THR A 126 -10.69 -9.85 -30.90
N GLY A 127 -9.66 -9.02 -30.73
CA GLY A 127 -9.55 -7.73 -31.40
C GLY A 127 -10.67 -6.72 -31.04
N ASP A 128 -11.52 -7.06 -30.05
CA ASP A 128 -12.69 -6.29 -29.66
C ASP A 128 -12.52 -5.72 -28.24
N MET A 129 -12.51 -4.40 -28.14
CA MET A 129 -12.37 -3.68 -26.88
C MET A 129 -13.53 -3.97 -25.92
N ALA A 130 -14.77 -4.00 -26.41
CA ALA A 130 -15.94 -4.23 -25.56
C ALA A 130 -15.93 -5.66 -24.95
N ALA A 131 -15.55 -6.65 -25.74
CA ALA A 131 -15.38 -8.01 -25.27
C ALA A 131 -14.27 -8.10 -24.20
N SER A 132 -13.13 -7.42 -24.41
CA SER A 132 -11.99 -7.40 -23.50
C SER A 132 -12.35 -6.71 -22.18
N ILE A 133 -13.03 -5.56 -22.22
CA ILE A 133 -13.58 -4.89 -21.03
C ILE A 133 -14.54 -5.84 -20.31
N GLY A 134 -15.43 -6.51 -21.03
CA GLY A 134 -16.40 -7.45 -20.46
C GLY A 134 -15.72 -8.62 -19.69
N MET A 135 -14.64 -9.16 -20.24
CA MET A 135 -13.83 -10.21 -19.57
C MET A 135 -13.15 -9.66 -18.31
N THR A 136 -12.52 -8.51 -18.40
CA THR A 136 -11.83 -7.87 -17.28
C THR A 136 -12.79 -7.52 -16.14
N LEU A 137 -13.98 -6.99 -16.45
CA LEU A 137 -15.02 -6.69 -15.48
C LEU A 137 -15.55 -7.95 -14.76
N ARG A 138 -15.61 -9.10 -15.44
CA ARG A 138 -15.97 -10.36 -14.78
C ARG A 138 -14.94 -10.73 -13.72
N VAL A 139 -13.64 -10.63 -14.02
CA VAL A 139 -12.57 -10.87 -13.07
C VAL A 139 -12.61 -9.84 -11.94
N ALA A 140 -12.72 -8.56 -12.27
CA ALA A 140 -12.80 -7.48 -11.28
C ALA A 140 -13.95 -7.69 -10.28
N LYS A 141 -15.14 -8.08 -10.75
CA LYS A 141 -16.30 -8.37 -9.88
C LYS A 141 -16.03 -9.51 -8.90
N SER A 142 -15.24 -10.50 -9.26
CA SER A 142 -14.92 -11.63 -8.38
C SER A 142 -13.91 -11.28 -7.28
N ILE A 143 -13.08 -10.25 -7.49
CA ILE A 143 -12.03 -9.85 -6.54
C ILE A 143 -12.33 -8.54 -5.81
N VAL A 144 -13.30 -7.74 -6.26
CA VAL A 144 -13.57 -6.40 -5.72
C VAL A 144 -13.90 -6.41 -4.21
N VAL A 145 -14.67 -7.38 -3.75
CA VAL A 145 -15.04 -7.46 -2.32
C VAL A 145 -13.81 -7.76 -1.45
N PRO A 146 -13.02 -8.83 -1.70
CA PRO A 146 -11.79 -9.04 -0.93
C PRO A 146 -10.79 -7.88 -1.06
N LEU A 147 -10.68 -7.22 -2.22
CA LEU A 147 -9.83 -6.03 -2.36
C LEU A 147 -10.32 -4.88 -1.47
N ALA A 148 -11.61 -4.55 -1.51
CA ALA A 148 -12.19 -3.47 -0.70
C ALA A 148 -12.07 -3.74 0.81
N VAL A 149 -12.33 -4.98 1.24
CA VAL A 149 -12.17 -5.39 2.64
C VAL A 149 -10.69 -5.29 3.06
N GLY A 150 -9.77 -5.78 2.23
CA GLY A 150 -8.34 -5.69 2.48
C GLY A 150 -7.88 -4.23 2.64
N PHE A 151 -8.28 -3.35 1.73
CA PHE A 151 -8.00 -1.92 1.79
C PHE A 151 -8.56 -1.28 3.06
N LEU A 152 -9.83 -1.52 3.39
CA LEU A 152 -10.45 -0.98 4.60
C LEU A 152 -9.73 -1.44 5.86
N VAL A 153 -9.36 -2.72 5.96
CA VAL A 153 -8.66 -3.27 7.12
C VAL A 153 -7.23 -2.77 7.21
N CYS A 154 -6.49 -2.75 6.11
CA CYS A 154 -5.08 -2.35 6.12
C CYS A 154 -4.96 -0.82 6.28
N ASP A 155 -5.54 -0.04 5.39
CA ASP A 155 -5.30 1.41 5.31
C ASP A 155 -6.26 2.20 6.18
N GLY A 156 -7.54 1.80 6.22
CA GLY A 156 -8.55 2.45 7.05
C GLY A 156 -8.23 2.33 8.53
N PHE A 157 -7.99 1.12 9.00
CA PHE A 157 -7.75 0.88 10.43
C PHE A 157 -6.40 1.40 10.89
N VAL A 158 -5.32 1.28 10.07
CA VAL A 158 -4.04 1.86 10.45
C VAL A 158 -4.13 3.38 10.55
N THR A 159 -4.81 4.03 9.61
CA THR A 159 -5.00 5.49 9.61
C THR A 159 -5.76 5.95 10.83
N VAL A 160 -6.92 5.36 11.13
CA VAL A 160 -7.72 5.71 12.32
C VAL A 160 -6.93 5.47 13.61
N ALA A 161 -6.25 4.34 13.71
CA ALA A 161 -5.47 4.00 14.89
C ALA A 161 -4.26 4.96 15.06
N TRP A 162 -3.54 5.25 13.98
CA TRP A 162 -2.41 6.19 13.99
C TRP A 162 -2.82 7.59 14.43
N ILE A 163 -3.83 8.15 13.76
CA ILE A 163 -4.38 9.47 14.11
C ILE A 163 -4.82 9.50 15.58
N GLY A 164 -5.56 8.50 16.02
CA GLY A 164 -6.01 8.40 17.41
C GLY A 164 -4.87 8.32 18.42
N MET A 165 -3.82 7.53 18.15
CA MET A 165 -2.66 7.43 19.03
C MET A 165 -1.87 8.74 19.10
N VAL A 166 -1.69 9.42 17.97
CA VAL A 166 -0.98 10.73 17.91
C VAL A 166 -1.77 11.81 18.63
N LEU A 167 -3.08 11.92 18.41
CA LEU A 167 -3.94 12.92 19.08
C LEU A 167 -3.99 12.71 20.60
N LYS A 168 -3.98 11.47 21.07
CA LYS A 168 -3.95 11.12 22.50
C LYS A 168 -2.57 11.16 23.13
N ASN A 169 -1.55 11.61 22.39
CA ASN A 169 -0.15 11.65 22.84
C ASN A 169 0.36 10.32 23.40
N MET A 170 -0.10 9.18 22.81
CA MET A 170 0.32 7.84 23.24
C MET A 170 1.73 7.48 22.75
N LEU A 171 2.25 8.23 21.79
CA LEU A 171 3.56 8.05 21.17
C LEU A 171 4.34 9.39 21.20
N PRO A 172 5.67 9.37 21.32
CA PRO A 172 6.50 10.58 21.38
C PRO A 172 6.71 11.19 19.97
N VAL A 173 5.62 11.43 19.26
CA VAL A 173 5.62 12.03 17.92
C VAL A 173 4.88 13.37 17.94
N LYS A 174 5.32 14.29 17.10
CA LYS A 174 4.65 15.61 16.96
C LYS A 174 3.32 15.44 16.22
N LYS A 175 2.36 16.36 16.42
CA LYS A 175 1.08 16.38 15.70
C LYS A 175 1.23 16.41 14.16
N ALA A 176 2.32 16.98 13.64
CA ALA A 176 2.63 16.91 12.20
C ALA A 176 2.68 15.46 11.66
N ALA A 177 2.95 14.48 12.51
CA ALA A 177 2.90 13.06 12.11
C ALA A 177 1.48 12.55 11.78
N LEU A 178 0.44 13.32 12.06
CA LEU A 178 -0.94 12.97 11.67
C LEU A 178 -1.09 12.73 10.17
N VAL A 179 -0.33 13.47 9.35
CA VAL A 179 -0.37 13.33 7.89
C VAL A 179 0.43 12.11 7.37
N CYS A 180 1.29 11.52 8.20
CA CYS A 180 2.12 10.37 7.81
C CYS A 180 1.34 9.08 7.97
N ASN A 181 0.38 8.84 7.08
CA ASN A 181 -0.42 7.63 7.03
C ASN A 181 -0.97 7.40 5.61
N PRO A 182 -1.33 6.16 5.24
CA PRO A 182 -1.68 5.82 3.87
C PRO A 182 -2.85 6.62 3.30
N LEU A 183 -3.98 6.74 4.01
CA LEU A 183 -5.16 7.41 3.45
C LEU A 183 -4.98 8.91 3.26
N VAL A 184 -4.32 9.60 4.20
CA VAL A 184 -4.11 11.06 4.04
C VAL A 184 -3.17 11.33 2.87
N ILE A 185 -2.12 10.55 2.71
CA ILE A 185 -1.19 10.71 1.59
C ILE A 185 -1.85 10.27 0.27
N ALA A 186 -2.66 9.21 0.25
CA ALA A 186 -3.45 8.83 -0.92
C ALA A 186 -4.39 9.97 -1.37
N LEU A 187 -5.05 10.67 -0.44
CA LEU A 187 -5.87 11.84 -0.76
C LEU A 187 -5.04 12.97 -1.39
N VAL A 188 -3.81 13.19 -0.92
CA VAL A 188 -2.89 14.14 -1.56
C VAL A 188 -2.56 13.66 -2.98
N GLY A 189 -2.32 12.37 -3.17
CA GLY A 189 -2.11 11.77 -4.49
C GLY A 189 -3.27 12.05 -5.44
N GLN A 190 -4.50 11.87 -4.99
CA GLN A 190 -5.69 12.17 -5.80
C GLN A 190 -5.73 13.65 -6.25
N LEU A 191 -5.30 14.57 -5.39
CA LEU A 191 -5.17 15.98 -5.79
C LEU A 191 -4.04 16.18 -6.81
N MET A 192 -2.93 15.47 -6.68
CA MET A 192 -1.82 15.54 -7.63
C MET A 192 -2.19 14.96 -9.00
N ASN A 193 -3.15 14.02 -9.07
CA ASN A 193 -3.65 13.46 -10.33
C ASN A 193 -4.31 14.50 -11.24
N TYR A 194 -4.85 15.60 -10.68
CA TYR A 194 -5.31 16.74 -11.45
C TYR A 194 -4.19 17.52 -12.16
N ILE A 195 -2.93 17.36 -11.70
CA ILE A 195 -1.76 18.02 -12.30
C ILE A 195 -1.19 17.14 -13.42
N ALA A 196 -1.07 15.85 -13.16
CA ALA A 196 -0.60 14.89 -14.14
C ALA A 196 -1.24 13.53 -13.88
N GLU A 197 -1.90 12.99 -14.92
CA GLU A 197 -2.62 11.73 -14.86
C GLU A 197 -1.69 10.56 -14.48
N GLY A 198 -2.12 9.73 -13.53
CA GLY A 198 -1.35 8.61 -13.00
C GLY A 198 -0.29 9.02 -11.94
N LEU A 199 -0.20 10.31 -11.59
CA LEU A 199 0.74 10.76 -10.57
C LEU A 199 0.31 10.33 -9.16
N ASP A 200 -0.96 9.96 -8.95
CA ASP A 200 -1.48 9.40 -7.70
C ASP A 200 -0.98 7.97 -7.42
N SER A 201 -0.47 7.29 -8.44
CA SER A 201 0.10 5.95 -8.30
C SER A 201 1.20 5.94 -7.24
N GLY A 202 1.09 5.03 -6.27
CA GLY A 202 2.09 4.86 -5.20
C GLY A 202 1.99 5.84 -4.03
N PHE A 203 1.05 6.81 -4.01
CA PHE A 203 0.89 7.73 -2.87
C PHE A 203 0.42 7.01 -1.61
N GLU A 204 -0.40 5.99 -1.71
CA GLU A 204 -0.77 5.14 -0.58
C GLU A 204 0.46 4.47 0.03
N SER A 205 1.29 3.83 -0.79
CA SER A 205 2.56 3.23 -0.39
C SER A 205 3.55 4.26 0.18
N LEU A 206 3.54 5.50 -0.35
CA LEU A 206 4.29 6.63 0.22
C LEU A 206 3.81 6.98 1.63
N GLY A 207 2.51 6.94 1.88
CA GLY A 207 1.93 7.15 3.22
C GLY A 207 2.42 6.12 4.23
N TRP A 208 2.48 4.85 3.85
CA TRP A 208 3.07 3.78 4.65
C TRP A 208 4.58 4.00 4.87
N LEU A 209 5.33 4.39 3.85
CA LEU A 209 6.76 4.70 3.96
C LEU A 209 7.00 5.80 4.99
N LEU A 210 6.25 6.91 4.92
CA LEU A 210 6.35 8.01 5.87
C LEU A 210 6.01 7.60 7.30
N LEU A 211 5.00 6.74 7.49
CA LEU A 211 4.64 6.18 8.79
C LEU A 211 5.81 5.39 9.38
N TYR A 212 6.39 4.45 8.63
CA TYR A 212 7.54 3.67 9.10
C TYR A 212 8.76 4.53 9.36
N LEU A 213 9.01 5.55 8.53
CA LEU A 213 10.11 6.49 8.73
C LEU A 213 9.96 7.26 10.04
N VAL A 214 8.77 7.81 10.30
CA VAL A 214 8.46 8.50 11.57
C VAL A 214 8.64 7.54 12.76
N CYS A 215 8.14 6.32 12.68
CA CYS A 215 8.29 5.32 13.73
C CYS A 215 9.76 4.98 13.98
N ALA A 216 10.55 4.73 12.95
CA ALA A 216 11.98 4.44 13.07
C ALA A 216 12.78 5.59 13.68
N MET A 217 12.41 6.84 13.36
CA MET A 217 13.13 8.03 13.81
C MET A 217 12.72 8.50 15.20
N LYS A 218 11.48 8.23 15.62
CA LYS A 218 10.92 8.81 16.86
C LYS A 218 10.66 7.79 17.95
N LEU A 219 10.38 6.53 17.61
CA LEU A 219 10.04 5.54 18.62
C LEU A 219 11.26 4.78 19.14
N VAL A 220 12.37 4.76 18.39
CA VAL A 220 13.53 3.93 18.73
C VAL A 220 14.82 4.74 18.70
N GLY A 221 15.67 4.56 19.72
CA GLY A 221 17.03 5.09 19.73
C GLY A 221 17.91 4.48 18.63
N ARG A 222 19.03 5.15 18.31
CA ARG A 222 19.88 4.76 17.17
C ARG A 222 20.41 3.32 17.28
N ASP A 223 20.83 2.92 18.47
CA ASP A 223 21.43 1.61 18.75
C ASP A 223 20.54 0.71 19.61
N GLU A 224 19.28 1.11 19.81
CA GLU A 224 18.34 0.44 20.69
C GLU A 224 17.90 -0.92 20.12
N ARG A 225 17.84 -1.92 21.00
CA ARG A 225 17.28 -3.26 20.75
C ARG A 225 16.19 -3.50 21.79
N VAL A 226 14.96 -3.61 21.35
CA VAL A 226 13.79 -3.85 22.20
C VAL A 226 13.45 -5.33 22.28
#